data_bc2b680387f9a46f460c4d160011d674
#
_entry.id   bc2b680387f9a46f460c4d160011d674
#
_cell.length_a   1.000
_cell.length_b   1.000
_cell.length_c   1.000
_cell.angle_alpha   90.00
_cell.angle_beta   90.00
_cell.angle_gamma   90.00
#
_symmetry.space_group_name_H-M   'P 1'
#
loop_
_entity.id
_entity.type
_entity.pdbx_description
1 polymer ?
#
loop_
_entity_poly.entity_id
_entity_poly.type
_entity_poly.pdbx_seq_one_letter_code
_entity_poly.pdbx_strand_id
1 'polypeptide(L)'
;MRTSVAIALAAANLVAGHTTFQSIIVDGKDQGQHFAVQTPSNGNNPILDVTSTAMICNGGKATTDFVDVAAGSDITFQWHHNDPATVSGDADEPIAASHMGPIMVYMAKASTNGEGAVWTKVFEEGLNNGVWAIKKFIDNKGKVTITLPNVADGEYLIRPEMIALHEGNREKGAQFYNGCGQIKVSGGSAALPTSGTDMTKAYSATDPGVLFNMYGGAKEYKIPGPKVWDGASSGSAPAAPATPTKPATPAASSAAPSKTATPVAEAPSATSAAPSPAAPAPTSGSGNNSGSLPETFTITQFISWLKEQTASKARRHAREFAL
;
A
#
# COMPACT_ATOMS: atom_id res chain seq x y z
N MET A 1 35.27 -41.14 -24.88
CA MET A 1 35.05 -40.20 -23.76
C MET A 1 33.86 -39.30 -24.11
N ARG A 2 32.74 -39.46 -23.46
CA ARG A 2 31.53 -38.61 -23.69
C ARG A 2 31.51 -37.56 -22.60
N THR A 3 31.74 -36.31 -22.99
CA THR A 3 31.69 -35.15 -22.06
C THR A 3 30.24 -34.72 -21.93
N SER A 4 29.62 -34.98 -20.80
CA SER A 4 28.29 -34.45 -20.45
C SER A 4 28.45 -33.00 -20.00
N VAL A 5 27.94 -32.07 -20.79
CA VAL A 5 27.83 -30.66 -20.40
C VAL A 5 26.58 -30.52 -19.54
N ALA A 6 26.76 -30.30 -18.24
CA ALA A 6 25.66 -29.92 -17.34
C ALA A 6 25.36 -28.42 -17.52
N ILE A 7 24.24 -28.10 -18.14
CA ILE A 7 23.71 -26.74 -18.19
C ILE A 7 23.04 -26.48 -16.84
N ALA A 8 23.68 -25.69 -15.98
CA ALA A 8 23.07 -25.15 -14.78
C ALA A 8 22.07 -24.04 -15.23
N LEU A 9 20.78 -24.32 -15.21
CA LEU A 9 19.78 -23.28 -15.26
C LEU A 9 19.85 -22.50 -13.93
N ALA A 10 20.43 -21.31 -13.99
CA ALA A 10 20.26 -20.34 -12.92
C ALA A 10 18.78 -19.92 -12.92
N ALA A 11 18.02 -20.41 -11.95
CA ALA A 11 16.71 -19.85 -11.64
C ALA A 11 16.96 -18.42 -11.19
N ALA A 12 16.69 -17.44 -12.06
CA ALA A 12 16.53 -16.06 -11.65
C ALA A 12 15.34 -16.04 -10.70
N ASN A 13 15.58 -15.89 -9.42
CA ASN A 13 14.55 -15.53 -8.47
C ASN A 13 14.05 -14.14 -8.93
N LEU A 14 12.89 -14.10 -9.56
CA LEU A 14 12.14 -12.87 -9.75
C LEU A 14 11.79 -12.40 -8.32
N VAL A 15 12.54 -11.42 -7.85
CA VAL A 15 12.22 -10.70 -6.60
C VAL A 15 10.96 -9.92 -6.91
N ALA A 16 9.83 -10.45 -6.49
CA ALA A 16 8.51 -9.84 -6.66
C ALA A 16 8.24 -8.91 -5.47
N GLY A 17 9.12 -7.92 -5.26
CA GLY A 17 9.02 -6.96 -4.16
C GLY A 17 8.11 -5.79 -4.46
N HIS A 18 6.93 -6.05 -4.97
CA HIS A 18 5.92 -5.07 -5.41
C HIS A 18 5.19 -4.41 -4.24
N THR A 19 4.22 -3.53 -4.50
CA THR A 19 3.45 -2.85 -3.44
C THR A 19 2.06 -2.45 -3.93
N THR A 20 1.11 -2.31 -3.00
CA THR A 20 -0.25 -1.87 -3.31
C THR A 20 -0.79 -0.90 -2.25
N PHE A 21 -1.48 0.14 -2.69
CA PHE A 21 -2.14 1.11 -1.82
C PHE A 21 -3.41 0.49 -1.21
N GLN A 22 -3.55 0.52 0.12
CA GLN A 22 -4.61 -0.22 0.80
C GLN A 22 -5.47 0.59 1.76
N SER A 23 -4.93 1.60 2.44
CA SER A 23 -5.74 2.38 3.37
C SER A 23 -5.32 3.84 3.46
N ILE A 24 -6.25 4.66 3.95
CA ILE A 24 -6.08 6.07 4.25
C ILE A 24 -6.11 6.26 5.75
N ILE A 25 -5.17 7.06 6.28
CA ILE A 25 -5.09 7.41 7.68
C ILE A 25 -5.28 8.93 7.79
N VAL A 26 -6.23 9.39 8.60
CA VAL A 26 -6.50 10.80 8.88
C VAL A 26 -6.46 11.00 10.39
N ASP A 27 -5.75 12.03 10.85
CA ASP A 27 -5.57 12.34 12.28
C ASP A 27 -5.09 11.12 13.09
N GLY A 28 -4.21 10.31 12.51
CA GLY A 28 -3.67 9.09 13.12
C GLY A 28 -4.63 7.91 13.17
N LYS A 29 -5.86 8.06 12.70
CA LYS A 29 -6.85 6.98 12.62
C LYS A 29 -6.84 6.34 11.23
N ASP A 30 -6.49 5.05 11.16
CA ASP A 30 -6.65 4.24 9.96
C ASP A 30 -8.14 4.00 9.69
N GLN A 31 -8.57 4.33 8.47
CA GLN A 31 -9.97 4.16 8.07
C GLN A 31 -10.32 2.72 7.73
N GLY A 32 -9.33 1.86 7.62
CA GLY A 32 -9.48 0.45 7.31
C GLY A 32 -9.07 0.09 5.88
N GLN A 33 -8.64 -1.15 5.73
CA GLN A 33 -8.21 -1.70 4.44
C GLN A 33 -9.36 -1.61 3.42
N HIS A 34 -9.06 -1.04 2.27
CA HIS A 34 -9.99 -0.82 1.14
C HIS A 34 -11.18 0.12 1.43
N PHE A 35 -11.31 0.69 2.63
CA PHE A 35 -12.35 1.72 2.85
C PHE A 35 -12.03 2.97 2.04
N ALA A 36 -12.93 3.35 1.15
CA ALA A 36 -12.77 4.47 0.21
C ALA A 36 -11.49 4.38 -0.67
N VAL A 37 -10.95 3.19 -0.86
CA VAL A 37 -9.83 2.92 -1.76
C VAL A 37 -10.31 2.05 -2.91
N GLN A 38 -10.02 2.48 -4.13
CA GLN A 38 -10.30 1.72 -5.35
C GLN A 38 -9.24 0.62 -5.49
N THR A 39 -9.59 -0.58 -5.03
CA THR A 39 -8.65 -1.71 -5.02
C THR A 39 -8.08 -2.01 -6.40
N PRO A 40 -6.75 -2.03 -6.59
CA PRO A 40 -6.12 -2.36 -7.85
C PRO A 40 -6.56 -3.71 -8.40
N SER A 41 -6.85 -3.77 -9.69
CA SER A 41 -7.34 -5.01 -10.33
C SER A 41 -6.22 -6.00 -10.68
N ASN A 42 -4.95 -5.58 -10.64
CA ASN A 42 -3.77 -6.38 -10.94
C ASN A 42 -3.01 -6.86 -9.70
N GLY A 43 -3.60 -6.70 -8.50
CA GLY A 43 -2.92 -6.95 -7.22
C GLY A 43 -1.80 -5.95 -6.98
N ASN A 44 -0.62 -6.43 -6.61
CA ASN A 44 0.57 -5.61 -6.38
C ASN A 44 1.50 -5.51 -7.61
N ASN A 45 1.09 -5.97 -8.80
CA ASN A 45 1.93 -5.91 -9.99
C ASN A 45 2.15 -4.47 -10.48
N PRO A 46 3.34 -4.13 -11.02
CA PRO A 46 3.61 -2.81 -11.57
C PRO A 46 2.92 -2.58 -12.90
N ILE A 47 2.72 -1.31 -13.23
CA ILE A 47 2.37 -0.85 -14.56
C ILE A 47 3.68 -0.50 -15.26
N LEU A 48 3.91 -1.08 -16.46
CA LEU A 48 5.12 -0.85 -17.26
C LEU A 48 4.85 0.01 -18.49
N ASP A 49 3.59 0.12 -18.89
CA ASP A 49 3.16 0.94 -20.03
C ASP A 49 2.53 2.25 -19.53
N VAL A 50 3.27 3.34 -19.67
CA VAL A 50 2.85 4.68 -19.23
C VAL A 50 1.65 5.23 -20.01
N THR A 51 1.23 4.58 -21.10
CA THR A 51 0.04 4.95 -21.90
C THR A 51 -1.20 4.12 -21.52
N SER A 52 -1.04 3.13 -20.64
CA SER A 52 -2.14 2.27 -20.19
C SER A 52 -3.18 3.06 -19.39
N THR A 53 -4.45 2.66 -19.52
CA THR A 53 -5.54 3.18 -18.66
C THR A 53 -5.35 2.81 -17.18
N ALA A 54 -4.54 1.78 -16.88
CA ALA A 54 -4.11 1.46 -15.50
C ALA A 54 -3.36 2.63 -14.84
N MET A 55 -2.75 3.54 -15.62
CA MET A 55 -2.13 4.76 -15.09
C MET A 55 -3.14 5.70 -14.41
N ILE A 56 -4.43 5.54 -14.59
CA ILE A 56 -5.45 6.35 -13.89
C ILE A 56 -5.55 5.92 -12.43
N CYS A 57 -6.15 4.76 -12.13
CA CYS A 57 -6.37 4.22 -10.78
C CYS A 57 -6.03 2.72 -10.68
N ASN A 58 -5.06 2.24 -11.45
CA ASN A 58 -4.61 0.84 -11.48
C ASN A 58 -5.75 -0.18 -11.73
N GLY A 59 -6.73 0.20 -12.56
CA GLY A 59 -7.89 -0.63 -12.85
C GLY A 59 -8.88 -0.79 -11.69
N GLY A 60 -8.68 -0.04 -10.61
CA GLY A 60 -9.61 0.01 -9.49
C GLY A 60 -10.96 0.62 -9.89
N LYS A 61 -12.00 0.22 -9.16
CA LYS A 61 -13.37 0.72 -9.38
C LYS A 61 -13.76 1.67 -8.26
N ALA A 62 -14.52 2.72 -8.61
CA ALA A 62 -15.06 3.64 -7.64
C ALA A 62 -15.89 2.90 -6.57
N THR A 63 -15.75 3.33 -5.32
CA THR A 63 -16.56 2.88 -4.19
C THR A 63 -17.66 3.90 -3.90
N THR A 64 -18.60 3.57 -3.04
CA THR A 64 -19.60 4.51 -2.53
C THR A 64 -19.09 5.34 -1.35
N ASP A 65 -17.97 4.93 -0.77
CA ASP A 65 -17.41 5.50 0.45
C ASP A 65 -16.44 6.64 0.15
N PHE A 66 -16.40 7.60 1.05
CA PHE A 66 -15.43 8.69 1.07
C PHE A 66 -14.87 8.86 2.48
N VAL A 67 -13.60 9.19 2.58
CA VAL A 67 -12.98 9.60 3.85
C VAL A 67 -13.14 11.10 4.02
N ASP A 68 -13.76 11.54 5.12
CA ASP A 68 -13.85 12.96 5.46
C ASP A 68 -12.46 13.48 5.87
N VAL A 69 -12.02 14.60 5.26
CA VAL A 69 -10.72 15.22 5.51
C VAL A 69 -10.88 16.74 5.53
N ALA A 70 -10.32 17.42 6.54
CA ALA A 70 -10.26 18.86 6.52
C ALA A 70 -9.15 19.35 5.57
N ALA A 71 -9.39 20.43 4.82
CA ALA A 71 -8.36 21.08 4.04
C ALA A 71 -7.21 21.55 4.95
N GLY A 72 -5.97 21.34 4.53
CA GLY A 72 -4.79 21.68 5.31
C GLY A 72 -4.42 20.67 6.41
N SER A 73 -5.19 19.61 6.62
CA SER A 73 -4.82 18.54 7.56
C SER A 73 -3.88 17.50 6.91
N ASP A 74 -3.23 16.70 7.74
CA ASP A 74 -2.38 15.62 7.27
C ASP A 74 -3.20 14.40 6.88
N ILE A 75 -2.89 13.86 5.71
CA ILE A 75 -3.42 12.60 5.19
C ILE A 75 -2.27 11.65 4.91
N THR A 76 -2.41 10.40 5.35
CA THR A 76 -1.41 9.36 5.17
C THR A 76 -1.96 8.23 4.32
N PHE A 77 -1.16 7.79 3.35
CA PHE A 77 -1.43 6.64 2.48
C PHE A 77 -0.63 5.45 2.99
N GLN A 78 -1.32 4.36 3.34
CA GLN A 78 -0.69 3.13 3.78
C GLN A 78 -0.64 2.12 2.64
N TRP A 79 0.55 1.58 2.42
CA TRP A 79 0.83 0.58 1.40
C TRP A 79 1.40 -0.67 2.02
N HIS A 80 1.19 -1.79 1.36
CA HIS A 80 1.72 -3.10 1.75
C HIS A 80 2.20 -3.88 0.54
N HIS A 81 3.15 -4.79 0.74
CA HIS A 81 3.64 -5.68 -0.32
C HIS A 81 2.52 -6.58 -0.83
N ASN A 82 1.74 -7.17 0.07
CA ASN A 82 0.67 -8.09 -0.25
C ASN A 82 -0.72 -7.53 0.11
N ASP A 83 -1.75 -8.06 -0.55
CA ASP A 83 -3.15 -7.79 -0.27
C ASP A 83 -3.90 -9.12 -0.05
N PRO A 84 -4.36 -9.41 1.18
CA PRO A 84 -4.21 -8.59 2.40
C PRO A 84 -2.76 -8.48 2.88
N ALA A 85 -2.50 -7.44 3.70
CA ALA A 85 -1.18 -7.19 4.25
C ALA A 85 -0.62 -8.40 5.01
N THR A 86 0.65 -8.73 4.77
CA THR A 86 1.33 -9.81 5.49
C THR A 86 1.72 -9.35 6.89
N VAL A 87 1.29 -10.08 7.92
CA VAL A 87 1.48 -9.68 9.32
C VAL A 87 2.93 -9.87 9.80
N SER A 88 3.64 -10.86 9.26
CA SER A 88 5.03 -11.15 9.66
C SER A 88 5.74 -12.04 8.64
N GLY A 89 7.07 -11.95 8.61
CA GLY A 89 7.93 -12.85 7.81
C GLY A 89 8.05 -12.47 6.34
N ASP A 90 7.53 -11.32 5.92
CA ASP A 90 7.68 -10.80 4.57
C ASP A 90 8.88 -9.83 4.52
N ALA A 91 9.96 -10.27 3.88
CA ALA A 91 11.19 -9.48 3.78
C ALA A 91 11.05 -8.26 2.84
N ASP A 92 10.04 -8.26 1.97
CA ASP A 92 9.78 -7.21 1.00
C ASP A 92 8.65 -6.25 1.46
N GLU A 93 8.15 -6.39 2.68
CA GLU A 93 7.16 -5.47 3.25
C GLU A 93 7.80 -4.10 3.59
N PRO A 94 7.26 -2.96 3.17
CA PRO A 94 6.07 -2.71 2.33
C PRO A 94 6.35 -2.77 0.82
N ILE A 95 7.60 -2.77 0.41
CA ILE A 95 8.14 -2.88 -0.94
C ILE A 95 9.60 -3.32 -0.84
N ALA A 96 10.11 -4.08 -1.80
CA ALA A 96 11.51 -4.50 -1.79
C ALA A 96 12.48 -3.31 -1.73
N ALA A 97 13.53 -3.45 -0.96
CA ALA A 97 14.54 -2.40 -0.75
C ALA A 97 15.28 -1.96 -2.03
N SER A 98 15.19 -2.73 -3.11
CA SER A 98 15.74 -2.36 -4.42
C SER A 98 14.90 -1.32 -5.17
N HIS A 99 13.60 -1.18 -4.83
CA HIS A 99 12.60 -0.38 -5.56
C HIS A 99 12.71 1.12 -5.26
N MET A 100 13.91 1.69 -5.33
CA MET A 100 14.14 3.11 -5.07
C MET A 100 13.59 4.02 -6.18
N GLY A 101 13.10 5.22 -5.80
CA GLY A 101 12.57 6.20 -6.72
C GLY A 101 11.72 7.28 -6.05
N PRO A 102 11.00 8.10 -6.85
CA PRO A 102 10.16 9.20 -6.38
C PRO A 102 8.78 8.72 -5.91
N ILE A 103 8.12 9.60 -5.17
CA ILE A 103 6.71 9.51 -4.79
C ILE A 103 6.01 10.79 -5.19
N MET A 104 4.83 10.69 -5.78
CA MET A 104 3.98 11.81 -6.15
C MET A 104 2.56 11.58 -5.64
N VAL A 105 1.81 12.67 -5.48
CA VAL A 105 0.36 12.60 -5.20
C VAL A 105 -0.37 13.57 -6.13
N TYR A 106 -1.47 13.09 -6.68
CA TYR A 106 -2.34 13.85 -7.56
C TYR A 106 -3.76 13.89 -7.00
N MET A 107 -4.50 14.93 -7.37
CA MET A 107 -5.93 15.08 -7.05
C MET A 107 -6.73 15.38 -8.30
N ALA A 108 -7.97 14.90 -8.33
CA ALA A 108 -8.98 15.21 -9.34
C ALA A 108 -10.36 15.26 -8.69
N LYS A 109 -11.35 15.94 -9.30
CA LYS A 109 -12.74 15.83 -8.85
C LYS A 109 -13.24 14.40 -9.01
N ALA A 110 -13.88 13.82 -7.98
CA ALA A 110 -14.38 12.44 -8.02
C ALA A 110 -15.35 12.20 -9.18
N SER A 111 -16.16 13.22 -9.52
CA SER A 111 -17.12 13.17 -10.63
C SER A 111 -16.51 12.94 -12.02
N THR A 112 -15.20 13.10 -12.17
CA THR A 112 -14.47 12.85 -13.42
C THR A 112 -14.07 11.38 -13.60
N ASN A 113 -14.19 10.55 -12.57
CA ASN A 113 -13.61 9.20 -12.50
C ASN A 113 -12.10 9.17 -12.84
N GLY A 114 -11.43 10.32 -12.77
CA GLY A 114 -10.02 10.46 -13.14
C GLY A 114 -9.74 10.41 -14.65
N GLU A 115 -10.75 10.44 -15.50
CA GLU A 115 -10.60 10.32 -16.94
C GLU A 115 -10.25 11.67 -17.59
N GLY A 116 -9.32 11.64 -18.55
CA GLY A 116 -8.88 12.81 -19.28
C GLY A 116 -7.92 13.73 -18.53
N ALA A 117 -7.82 14.99 -18.97
CA ALA A 117 -6.88 15.99 -18.43
C ALA A 117 -7.40 16.66 -17.15
N VAL A 118 -7.57 15.89 -16.08
CA VAL A 118 -8.22 16.32 -14.82
C VAL A 118 -7.31 16.30 -13.59
N TRP A 119 -6.14 15.67 -13.69
CA TRP A 119 -5.26 15.46 -12.55
C TRP A 119 -4.34 16.65 -12.28
N THR A 120 -4.28 17.06 -11.04
CA THR A 120 -3.39 18.11 -10.52
C THR A 120 -2.40 17.48 -9.56
N LYS A 121 -1.09 17.65 -9.79
CA LYS A 121 -0.06 17.19 -8.85
C LYS A 121 -0.07 18.10 -7.63
N VAL A 122 -0.23 17.53 -6.44
CA VAL A 122 -0.27 18.26 -5.16
C VAL A 122 0.92 17.99 -4.26
N PHE A 123 1.69 16.94 -4.57
CA PHE A 123 2.90 16.59 -3.83
C PHE A 123 3.88 15.85 -4.73
N GLU A 124 5.18 16.07 -4.50
CA GLU A 124 6.25 15.24 -5.05
C GLU A 124 7.46 15.21 -4.13
N GLU A 125 8.11 14.06 -4.07
CA GLU A 125 9.41 13.89 -3.46
C GLU A 125 10.23 12.89 -4.28
N GLY A 126 11.52 13.19 -4.53
CA GLY A 126 12.42 12.36 -5.32
C GLY A 126 13.70 12.01 -4.59
N LEU A 127 14.83 12.28 -5.23
CA LEU A 127 16.16 12.11 -4.64
C LEU A 127 16.56 13.42 -3.94
N ASN A 128 16.72 13.37 -2.63
CA ASN A 128 17.14 14.51 -1.83
C ASN A 128 18.34 14.13 -0.94
N ASN A 129 19.47 14.83 -1.11
CA ASN A 129 20.72 14.56 -0.39
C ASN A 129 21.15 13.07 -0.42
N GLY A 130 20.94 12.40 -1.56
CA GLY A 130 21.26 10.98 -1.75
C GLY A 130 20.25 10.00 -1.19
N VAL A 131 19.12 10.46 -0.66
CA VAL A 131 18.04 9.64 -0.11
C VAL A 131 16.82 9.72 -1.00
N TRP A 132 16.34 8.57 -1.48
CA TRP A 132 15.12 8.47 -2.26
C TRP A 132 13.86 8.58 -1.39
N ALA A 133 12.79 9.12 -1.96
CA ALA A 133 11.47 9.15 -1.29
C ALA A 133 11.00 7.76 -0.87
N ILE A 134 11.16 6.74 -1.72
CA ILE A 134 10.80 5.35 -1.39
C ILE A 134 11.65 4.80 -0.24
N LYS A 135 12.92 5.23 -0.08
CA LYS A 135 13.69 4.83 1.12
C LYS A 135 13.03 5.33 2.41
N LYS A 136 12.59 6.58 2.43
CA LYS A 136 11.86 7.13 3.59
C LYS A 136 10.54 6.42 3.82
N PHE A 137 9.83 6.08 2.76
CA PHE A 137 8.60 5.29 2.79
C PHE A 137 8.82 3.89 3.41
N ILE A 138 9.89 3.19 3.05
CA ILE A 138 10.25 1.90 3.65
C ILE A 138 10.54 2.07 5.14
N ASP A 139 11.36 3.07 5.50
CA ASP A 139 11.69 3.36 6.91
C ASP A 139 10.44 3.70 7.73
N ASN A 140 9.44 4.33 7.09
CA ASN A 140 8.13 4.66 7.68
C ASN A 140 7.07 3.54 7.52
N LYS A 141 7.52 2.31 7.24
CA LYS A 141 6.68 1.10 7.19
C LYS A 141 5.47 1.23 6.26
N GLY A 142 5.73 1.68 5.04
CA GLY A 142 4.71 1.78 3.99
C GLY A 142 3.80 2.99 4.07
N LYS A 143 4.18 4.02 4.83
CA LYS A 143 3.38 5.23 5.01
C LYS A 143 3.97 6.43 4.28
N VAL A 144 3.11 7.12 3.53
CA VAL A 144 3.39 8.42 2.92
C VAL A 144 2.41 9.42 3.51
N THR A 145 2.90 10.44 4.20
CA THR A 145 2.07 11.51 4.77
C THR A 145 2.30 12.79 3.99
N ILE A 146 1.21 13.46 3.62
CA ILE A 146 1.24 14.80 3.04
C ILE A 146 0.27 15.71 3.79
N THR A 147 0.54 17.01 3.78
CA THR A 147 -0.47 17.99 4.17
C THR A 147 -1.37 18.24 2.96
N LEU A 148 -2.68 18.01 3.12
CA LEU A 148 -3.66 18.25 2.07
C LEU A 148 -3.67 19.74 1.71
N PRO A 149 -3.62 20.13 0.44
CA PRO A 149 -3.72 21.54 0.07
C PRO A 149 -5.07 22.15 0.51
N ASN A 150 -5.13 23.47 0.61
CA ASN A 150 -6.35 24.21 0.94
C ASN A 150 -7.35 24.19 -0.23
N VAL A 151 -7.67 22.98 -0.73
CA VAL A 151 -8.61 22.79 -1.83
C VAL A 151 -10.05 22.97 -1.36
N ALA A 152 -10.89 23.58 -2.22
CA ALA A 152 -12.29 23.87 -1.91
C ALA A 152 -13.07 22.60 -1.55
N ASP A 153 -14.14 22.79 -0.76
CA ASP A 153 -15.04 21.72 -0.36
C ASP A 153 -15.53 20.89 -1.54
N GLY A 154 -15.63 19.60 -1.34
CA GLY A 154 -16.11 18.68 -2.37
C GLY A 154 -15.52 17.27 -2.29
N GLU A 155 -15.93 16.45 -3.24
CA GLU A 155 -15.48 15.04 -3.36
C GLU A 155 -14.36 14.94 -4.39
N TYR A 156 -13.29 14.24 -4.01
CA TYR A 156 -12.07 14.12 -4.81
C TYR A 156 -11.57 12.69 -4.86
N LEU A 157 -10.95 12.36 -5.97
CA LEU A 157 -9.98 11.29 -6.04
C LEU A 157 -8.63 11.83 -5.57
N ILE A 158 -7.94 11.08 -4.72
CA ILE A 158 -6.56 11.33 -4.34
C ILE A 158 -5.73 10.11 -4.75
N ARG A 159 -4.65 10.35 -5.49
CA ARG A 159 -3.89 9.31 -6.18
C ARG A 159 -2.41 9.39 -5.81
N PRO A 160 -1.98 8.65 -4.78
CA PRO A 160 -0.56 8.43 -4.53
C PRO A 160 0.04 7.53 -5.62
N GLU A 161 1.29 7.83 -6.00
CA GLU A 161 2.04 7.10 -7.02
C GLU A 161 3.50 6.98 -6.61
N MET A 162 4.09 5.82 -6.90
CA MET A 162 5.53 5.57 -6.81
C MET A 162 6.07 5.10 -8.16
N ILE A 163 7.31 5.45 -8.47
CA ILE A 163 8.05 4.92 -9.62
C ILE A 163 9.30 4.23 -9.09
N ALA A 164 9.35 2.90 -9.17
CA ALA A 164 10.57 2.16 -8.84
C ALA A 164 11.51 2.11 -10.05
N LEU A 165 12.74 2.58 -9.85
CA LEU A 165 13.71 2.83 -10.93
C LEU A 165 14.83 1.78 -11.00
N HIS A 166 14.75 0.69 -10.24
CA HIS A 166 15.80 -0.34 -10.22
C HIS A 166 16.05 -1.00 -11.60
N GLU A 167 15.04 -1.02 -12.47
CA GLU A 167 15.12 -1.44 -13.87
C GLU A 167 15.00 -0.25 -14.85
N GLY A 168 14.95 0.98 -14.36
CA GLY A 168 14.71 2.21 -15.13
C GLY A 168 15.79 2.58 -16.14
N ASN A 169 16.91 1.84 -16.19
CA ASN A 169 17.99 2.04 -17.15
C ASN A 169 17.67 1.54 -18.57
N ARG A 170 16.48 1.01 -18.78
CA ARG A 170 15.95 0.54 -20.08
C ARG A 170 14.50 0.97 -20.25
N GLU A 171 14.06 1.12 -21.49
CA GLU A 171 12.66 1.41 -21.77
C GLU A 171 11.73 0.34 -21.19
N LYS A 172 10.59 0.77 -20.63
CA LYS A 172 9.61 -0.05 -19.93
C LYS A 172 10.19 -0.80 -18.73
N GLY A 173 11.35 -0.37 -18.23
CA GLY A 173 11.95 -0.93 -17.02
C GLY A 173 11.49 -0.22 -15.74
N ALA A 174 11.15 1.06 -15.79
CA ALA A 174 10.54 1.76 -14.67
C ALA A 174 9.18 1.14 -14.32
N GLN A 175 8.94 0.92 -13.03
CA GLN A 175 7.75 0.25 -12.52
C GLN A 175 6.86 1.26 -11.78
N PHE A 176 5.65 1.47 -12.28
CA PHE A 176 4.68 2.39 -11.69
C PHE A 176 3.72 1.64 -10.77
N TYR A 177 3.54 2.18 -9.56
CA TYR A 177 2.58 1.73 -8.58
C TYR A 177 1.70 2.91 -8.22
N ASN A 178 0.40 2.81 -8.49
CA ASN A 178 -0.57 3.83 -8.14
C ASN A 178 -1.86 3.19 -7.61
N GLY A 179 -2.69 4.02 -7.02
CA GLY A 179 -4.06 3.67 -6.63
C GLY A 179 -4.84 4.95 -6.36
N CYS A 180 -6.15 4.86 -6.31
CA CYS A 180 -7.01 5.99 -6.00
C CYS A 180 -7.73 5.79 -4.68
N GLY A 181 -7.64 6.79 -3.79
CA GLY A 181 -8.52 6.95 -2.64
C GLY A 181 -9.61 7.95 -2.96
N GLN A 182 -10.73 7.87 -2.26
CA GLN A 182 -11.86 8.78 -2.36
C GLN A 182 -11.96 9.59 -1.07
N ILE A 183 -11.88 10.92 -1.17
CA ILE A 183 -11.93 11.82 -0.02
C ILE A 183 -12.99 12.88 -0.22
N LYS A 184 -13.63 13.28 0.88
CA LYS A 184 -14.54 14.41 0.95
C LYS A 184 -13.88 15.52 1.76
N VAL A 185 -13.52 16.59 1.08
CA VAL A 185 -12.81 17.73 1.68
C VAL A 185 -13.80 18.75 2.20
N SER A 186 -13.50 19.33 3.36
CA SER A 186 -14.22 20.43 3.96
C SER A 186 -13.29 21.51 4.52
N GLY A 187 -13.79 22.76 4.58
CA GLY A 187 -13.08 23.89 5.16
C GLY A 187 -12.05 24.54 4.27
N GLY A 188 -11.98 24.17 2.99
CA GLY A 188 -11.04 24.74 2.04
C GLY A 188 -11.68 25.73 1.06
N SER A 189 -10.85 26.44 0.29
CA SER A 189 -11.33 27.52 -0.58
C SER A 189 -10.73 27.56 -1.98
N ALA A 190 -9.56 26.95 -2.21
CA ALA A 190 -8.88 27.01 -3.49
C ALA A 190 -9.47 25.99 -4.48
N ALA A 191 -9.92 26.44 -5.65
CA ALA A 191 -10.34 25.53 -6.71
C ALA A 191 -9.11 24.84 -7.34
N LEU A 192 -9.22 23.54 -7.64
CA LEU A 192 -8.22 22.89 -8.50
C LEU A 192 -8.18 23.58 -9.88
N PRO A 193 -7.03 23.61 -10.56
CA PRO A 193 -6.93 24.11 -11.93
C PRO A 193 -7.96 23.43 -12.84
N THR A 194 -8.55 24.21 -13.75
CA THR A 194 -9.52 23.70 -14.73
C THR A 194 -8.89 22.87 -15.83
N SER A 195 -7.57 23.04 -16.07
CA SER A 195 -6.76 22.24 -16.96
C SER A 195 -5.78 21.39 -16.15
N GLY A 196 -6.00 20.09 -16.14
CA GLY A 196 -5.14 19.14 -15.46
C GLY A 196 -4.30 18.30 -16.44
N THR A 197 -3.78 17.22 -15.94
CA THR A 197 -3.01 16.22 -16.68
C THR A 197 -3.84 14.97 -16.94
N ASP A 198 -3.75 14.42 -18.14
CA ASP A 198 -4.27 13.09 -18.46
C ASP A 198 -3.20 12.06 -18.10
N MET A 199 -3.48 11.18 -17.15
CA MET A 199 -2.48 10.22 -16.66
C MET A 199 -2.02 9.22 -17.71
N THR A 200 -2.79 8.98 -18.75
CA THR A 200 -2.36 8.13 -19.88
C THR A 200 -1.38 8.84 -20.83
N LYS A 201 -1.11 10.12 -20.58
CA LYS A 201 -0.22 10.99 -21.36
C LYS A 201 0.75 11.79 -20.46
N ALA A 202 0.71 11.56 -19.16
CA ALA A 202 1.50 12.30 -18.18
C ALA A 202 3.01 12.06 -18.32
N TYR A 203 3.38 10.89 -18.82
CA TYR A 203 4.75 10.43 -18.94
C TYR A 203 5.04 9.89 -20.34
N SER A 204 6.31 9.96 -20.72
CA SER A 204 6.86 9.23 -21.87
C SER A 204 7.80 8.14 -21.38
N ALA A 205 7.88 7.02 -22.10
CA ALA A 205 8.83 5.94 -21.81
C ALA A 205 10.31 6.40 -21.86
N THR A 206 10.57 7.51 -22.55
CA THR A 206 11.90 8.14 -22.70
C THR A 206 12.07 9.41 -21.86
N ASP A 207 11.09 9.75 -21.01
CA ASP A 207 11.23 10.87 -20.06
C ASP A 207 12.46 10.65 -19.18
N PRO A 208 13.34 11.66 -19.00
CA PRO A 208 14.54 11.53 -18.14
C PRO A 208 14.27 11.09 -16.70
N GLY A 209 13.04 11.27 -16.21
CA GLY A 209 12.62 10.78 -14.90
C GLY A 209 12.03 9.36 -14.92
N VAL A 210 11.81 8.78 -16.12
CA VAL A 210 11.32 7.42 -16.33
C VAL A 210 12.44 6.51 -16.84
N LEU A 211 13.11 6.90 -17.92
CA LEU A 211 14.32 6.23 -18.41
C LEU A 211 15.53 6.78 -17.65
N PHE A 212 15.80 6.21 -16.49
CA PHE A 212 16.80 6.72 -15.55
C PHE A 212 17.67 5.60 -14.96
N ASN A 213 18.99 5.77 -15.06
CA ASN A 213 19.94 4.85 -14.42
C ASN A 213 20.25 5.30 -12.99
N MET A 214 19.55 4.76 -12.01
CA MET A 214 19.77 5.10 -10.59
C MET A 214 21.13 4.63 -10.04
N TYR A 215 21.78 3.67 -10.70
CA TYR A 215 23.11 3.16 -10.30
C TYR A 215 24.27 3.97 -10.87
N GLY A 216 23.99 4.98 -11.70
CA GLY A 216 25.00 5.85 -12.30
C GLY A 216 25.63 6.90 -11.37
N GLY A 217 25.31 6.88 -10.07
CA GLY A 217 25.86 7.84 -9.09
C GLY A 217 25.28 9.25 -9.21
N ALA A 218 24.09 9.39 -9.80
CA ALA A 218 23.42 10.68 -9.93
C ALA A 218 23.19 11.33 -8.56
N LYS A 219 23.45 12.65 -8.50
CA LYS A 219 23.21 13.48 -7.30
C LYS A 219 21.85 14.16 -7.33
N GLU A 220 21.29 14.30 -8.52
CA GLU A 220 20.03 14.96 -8.78
C GLU A 220 19.12 14.04 -9.60
N TYR A 221 17.84 14.21 -9.39
CA TYR A 221 16.81 13.49 -10.13
C TYR A 221 15.68 14.46 -10.48
N LYS A 222 15.31 14.49 -11.76
CA LYS A 222 14.17 15.26 -12.23
C LYS A 222 12.91 14.42 -12.13
N ILE A 223 12.03 14.75 -11.21
CA ILE A 223 10.74 14.06 -11.05
C ILE A 223 9.90 14.28 -12.31
N PRO A 224 9.34 13.22 -12.92
CA PRO A 224 8.56 13.35 -14.15
C PRO A 224 7.16 13.91 -13.90
N GLY A 225 6.47 14.27 -14.98
CA GLY A 225 5.11 14.80 -14.96
C GLY A 225 5.03 16.31 -14.73
N PRO A 226 3.83 16.86 -14.45
CA PRO A 226 3.63 18.28 -14.26
C PRO A 226 4.29 18.77 -12.98
N LYS A 227 4.46 20.09 -12.85
CA LYS A 227 4.88 20.73 -11.60
C LYS A 227 3.79 20.56 -10.53
N VAL A 228 4.21 20.59 -9.26
CA VAL A 228 3.28 20.68 -8.14
C VAL A 228 2.49 21.99 -8.26
N TRP A 229 1.21 21.92 -7.99
CA TRP A 229 0.30 23.06 -8.04
C TRP A 229 0.67 24.11 -6.98
N ASP A 230 0.72 25.38 -7.37
CA ASP A 230 1.16 26.49 -6.51
C ASP A 230 0.22 26.73 -5.31
N GLY A 231 -1.05 26.32 -5.40
CA GLY A 231 -2.00 26.34 -4.28
C GLY A 231 -1.84 25.14 -3.34
N ALA A 232 -0.95 24.17 -3.66
CA ALA A 232 -0.58 23.13 -2.72
C ALA A 232 0.43 23.70 -1.71
N SER A 233 0.25 23.38 -0.44
CA SER A 233 1.32 23.58 0.53
C SER A 233 2.52 22.76 0.06
N SER A 234 3.66 23.41 -0.21
CA SER A 234 4.91 22.69 -0.44
C SER A 234 5.17 21.87 0.81
N GLY A 235 4.97 20.55 0.71
CA GLY A 235 5.04 19.65 1.86
C GLY A 235 6.38 19.80 2.56
N SER A 236 6.37 20.34 3.74
CA SER A 236 7.44 20.11 4.68
C SER A 236 7.51 18.61 4.88
N ALA A 237 8.70 18.05 4.66
CA ALA A 237 8.94 16.65 4.98
C ALA A 237 8.38 16.36 6.38
N PRO A 238 7.72 15.20 6.60
CA PRO A 238 7.20 14.86 7.91
C PRO A 238 8.29 15.11 8.95
N ALA A 239 7.99 15.94 9.96
CA ALA A 239 8.88 16.10 11.09
C ALA A 239 9.15 14.71 11.66
N ALA A 240 10.42 14.35 11.80
CA ALA A 240 10.80 13.12 12.46
C ALA A 240 10.02 13.01 13.77
N PRO A 241 9.52 11.81 14.15
CA PRO A 241 8.75 11.63 15.36
C PRO A 241 9.49 12.31 16.51
N ALA A 242 8.82 13.25 17.18
CA ALA A 242 9.39 13.95 18.32
C ALA A 242 9.77 12.90 19.34
N THR A 243 11.06 12.82 19.67
CA THR A 243 11.56 11.99 20.76
C THR A 243 10.76 12.36 22.00
N PRO A 244 10.16 11.42 22.73
CA PRO A 244 9.40 11.74 23.92
C PRO A 244 10.31 12.47 24.89
N THR A 245 10.03 13.73 25.10
CA THR A 245 10.69 14.55 26.12
C THR A 245 10.32 13.94 27.47
N LYS A 246 11.33 13.42 28.16
CA LYS A 246 11.21 12.92 29.53
C LYS A 246 10.45 13.95 30.37
N PRO A 247 9.37 13.60 31.08
CA PRO A 247 8.68 14.52 31.95
C PRO A 247 9.65 15.07 32.99
N ALA A 248 9.73 16.39 33.10
CA ALA A 248 10.45 17.06 34.16
C ALA A 248 9.79 16.71 35.50
N THR A 249 10.56 16.22 36.43
CA THR A 249 10.19 15.92 37.80
C THR A 249 9.69 17.20 38.49
N PRO A 250 8.47 17.25 39.05
CA PRO A 250 8.06 18.38 39.86
C PRO A 250 8.83 18.36 41.16
N ALA A 251 9.37 19.51 41.56
CA ALA A 251 10.01 19.72 42.82
C ALA A 251 9.04 19.49 44.00
N ALA A 252 9.52 18.76 44.99
CA ALA A 252 8.81 18.44 46.21
C ALA A 252 8.47 19.73 46.97
N SER A 253 7.21 19.94 47.28
CA SER A 253 6.76 20.80 48.37
C SER A 253 6.22 19.95 49.50
N SER A 254 6.91 20.03 50.60
CA SER A 254 6.60 19.32 51.87
C SER A 254 5.41 19.93 52.58
N ALA A 255 4.41 19.17 52.94
CA ALA A 255 3.57 19.36 54.11
C ALA A 255 3.06 18.02 54.61
N ALA A 256 3.36 17.72 55.86
CA ALA A 256 3.02 16.54 56.61
C ALA A 256 1.67 16.73 57.35
N PRO A 257 1.21 15.82 58.24
CA PRO A 257 0.21 14.80 57.90
C PRO A 257 -1.06 14.99 58.74
N SER A 258 -2.17 14.39 58.34
CA SER A 258 -3.26 14.07 59.29
C SER A 258 -3.82 12.67 59.05
N LYS A 259 -3.85 11.95 60.14
CA LYS A 259 -4.37 10.60 60.31
C LYS A 259 -5.90 10.59 60.20
N THR A 260 -6.51 9.52 59.67
CA THR A 260 -7.44 8.69 60.47
C THR A 260 -8.18 7.67 59.58
N ALA A 261 -8.08 6.43 60.02
CA ALA A 261 -9.04 5.32 60.01
C ALA A 261 -9.41 4.54 58.74
N THR A 262 -8.97 3.32 58.74
CA THR A 262 -9.60 2.11 58.18
C THR A 262 -10.96 1.82 58.89
N PRO A 263 -11.91 1.12 58.28
CA PRO A 263 -11.90 -0.34 58.30
C PRO A 263 -12.41 -1.06 57.02
N VAL A 264 -11.80 -2.19 56.72
CA VAL A 264 -12.24 -3.59 56.78
C VAL A 264 -13.28 -4.09 55.78
N ALA A 265 -12.78 -4.98 54.94
CA ALA A 265 -13.33 -6.26 54.45
C ALA A 265 -14.72 -6.36 53.82
N GLU A 266 -14.77 -6.90 52.61
CA GLU A 266 -15.41 -8.21 52.43
C GLU A 266 -15.26 -8.69 50.97
N ALA A 267 -14.71 -9.89 50.77
CA ALA A 267 -14.87 -10.68 49.56
C ALA A 267 -16.13 -11.55 49.69
N PRO A 268 -16.81 -11.83 48.62
CA PRO A 268 -17.21 -13.21 48.39
C PRO A 268 -16.97 -13.73 46.98
N SER A 269 -16.38 -14.89 46.97
CA SER A 269 -16.84 -16.15 46.41
C SER A 269 -17.09 -16.28 44.91
N ALA A 270 -16.30 -17.13 44.36
CA ALA A 270 -16.41 -17.82 43.07
C ALA A 270 -17.80 -18.44 42.86
N THR A 271 -18.27 -18.31 41.59
CA THR A 271 -19.36 -19.17 41.07
C THR A 271 -18.90 -19.80 39.77
N SER A 272 -18.77 -21.08 39.87
CA SER A 272 -18.86 -22.21 38.93
C SER A 272 -19.07 -21.93 37.45
N ALA A 273 -18.16 -22.44 36.65
CA ALA A 273 -18.25 -22.64 35.22
C ALA A 273 -19.31 -23.72 34.88
N ALA A 274 -20.15 -23.40 33.90
CA ALA A 274 -21.01 -24.39 33.23
C ALA A 274 -20.28 -24.96 32.00
N PRO A 275 -20.51 -26.25 31.66
CA PRO A 275 -19.73 -26.92 30.60
C PRO A 275 -20.20 -26.58 29.19
N SER A 276 -19.19 -26.44 28.33
CA SER A 276 -19.34 -26.29 26.86
C SER A 276 -19.93 -27.56 26.23
N PRO A 277 -20.84 -27.46 25.24
CA PRO A 277 -21.36 -28.61 24.56
C PRO A 277 -20.33 -29.22 23.59
N ALA A 278 -20.30 -30.53 23.58
CA ALA A 278 -19.46 -31.40 22.76
C ALA A 278 -19.71 -31.21 21.26
N ALA A 279 -18.65 -31.21 20.48
CA ALA A 279 -18.70 -31.25 19.01
C ALA A 279 -19.24 -32.59 18.51
N PRO A 280 -20.05 -32.62 17.45
CA PRO A 280 -20.50 -33.86 16.83
C PRO A 280 -19.38 -34.57 16.07
N ALA A 281 -19.38 -35.90 16.14
CA ALA A 281 -18.45 -36.78 15.45
C ALA A 281 -18.62 -36.74 13.93
N PRO A 282 -17.57 -36.99 13.13
CA PRO A 282 -17.67 -36.96 11.69
C PRO A 282 -18.32 -38.21 11.13
N THR A 283 -19.38 -38.02 10.36
CA THR A 283 -19.94 -39.08 9.52
C THR A 283 -19.13 -39.21 8.23
N SER A 284 -18.62 -40.40 8.00
CA SER A 284 -17.96 -40.81 6.75
C SER A 284 -18.98 -40.88 5.63
N GLY A 285 -18.97 -39.94 4.71
CA GLY A 285 -19.69 -39.95 3.44
C GLY A 285 -18.70 -40.08 2.29
N SER A 286 -18.59 -41.25 1.71
CA SER A 286 -17.89 -41.49 0.44
C SER A 286 -18.73 -40.91 -0.70
N GLY A 287 -18.18 -39.97 -1.45
CA GLY A 287 -18.80 -39.42 -2.65
C GLY A 287 -17.75 -38.79 -3.54
N ASN A 288 -17.33 -39.50 -4.58
CA ASN A 288 -16.54 -39.00 -5.68
C ASN A 288 -17.25 -37.83 -6.37
N ASN A 289 -16.68 -36.62 -6.27
CA ASN A 289 -16.89 -35.58 -7.27
C ASN A 289 -15.58 -34.76 -7.42
N SER A 290 -14.98 -34.94 -8.56
CA SER A 290 -13.74 -34.25 -9.00
C SER A 290 -14.07 -32.82 -9.33
N GLY A 291 -13.62 -31.85 -8.52
CA GLY A 291 -13.48 -30.47 -8.95
C GLY A 291 -13.77 -29.34 -7.99
N SER A 292 -14.60 -29.49 -6.97
CA SER A 292 -14.93 -28.41 -6.04
C SER A 292 -14.73 -28.80 -4.58
N LEU A 293 -14.26 -27.86 -3.76
CA LEU A 293 -14.22 -28.00 -2.31
C LEU A 293 -15.65 -27.89 -1.74
N PRO A 294 -16.01 -28.65 -0.67
CA PRO A 294 -17.23 -28.44 0.06
C PRO A 294 -17.23 -27.07 0.76
N GLU A 295 -18.42 -26.52 1.05
CA GLU A 295 -18.55 -25.22 1.72
C GLU A 295 -17.88 -25.15 3.11
N THR A 296 -17.67 -26.29 3.75
CA THR A 296 -16.91 -26.42 5.00
C THR A 296 -15.91 -27.56 4.87
N PHE A 297 -14.65 -27.30 5.18
CA PHE A 297 -13.56 -28.29 5.06
C PHE A 297 -12.51 -28.11 6.15
N THR A 298 -11.81 -29.18 6.48
CA THR A 298 -10.65 -29.15 7.38
C THR A 298 -9.39 -28.75 6.61
N ILE A 299 -8.38 -28.27 7.32
CA ILE A 299 -7.04 -27.95 6.73
C ILE A 299 -6.47 -29.18 6.01
N THR A 300 -6.64 -30.37 6.55
CA THR A 300 -6.17 -31.61 5.93
C THR A 300 -6.88 -31.91 4.61
N GLN A 301 -8.18 -31.70 4.51
CA GLN A 301 -8.94 -31.84 3.28
C GLN A 301 -8.52 -30.80 2.23
N PHE A 302 -8.26 -29.58 2.64
CA PHE A 302 -7.75 -28.53 1.76
C PHE A 302 -6.36 -28.86 1.19
N ILE A 303 -5.44 -29.33 2.03
CA ILE A 303 -4.09 -29.74 1.59
C ILE A 303 -4.17 -30.90 0.62
N SER A 304 -5.04 -31.88 0.86
CA SER A 304 -5.22 -33.02 -0.06
C SER A 304 -5.77 -32.58 -1.41
N TRP A 305 -6.77 -31.72 -1.41
CA TRP A 305 -7.35 -31.13 -2.63
C TRP A 305 -6.32 -30.33 -3.44
N LEU A 306 -5.49 -29.51 -2.79
CA LEU A 306 -4.39 -28.77 -3.45
C LEU A 306 -3.37 -29.72 -4.11
N LYS A 307 -3.02 -30.81 -3.45
CA LYS A 307 -2.09 -31.82 -4.01
C LYS A 307 -2.68 -32.52 -5.24
N GLU A 308 -3.97 -32.78 -5.26
CA GLU A 308 -4.66 -33.37 -6.43
C GLU A 308 -4.72 -32.39 -7.60
N GLN A 309 -5.01 -31.09 -7.34
CA GLN A 309 -5.06 -30.07 -8.38
C GLN A 309 -3.67 -29.84 -9.02
N THR A 310 -2.60 -29.83 -8.22
CA THR A 310 -1.24 -29.70 -8.74
C THR A 310 -0.80 -30.93 -9.54
N ALA A 311 -1.12 -32.13 -9.08
CA ALA A 311 -0.85 -33.37 -9.82
C ALA A 311 -1.63 -33.45 -11.14
N SER A 312 -2.86 -32.99 -11.18
CA SER A 312 -3.68 -32.96 -12.39
C SER A 312 -3.19 -31.95 -13.43
N LYS A 313 -2.65 -30.80 -13.00
CA LYS A 313 -1.97 -29.82 -13.89
C LYS A 313 -0.67 -30.40 -14.47
N ALA A 314 0.15 -31.05 -13.66
CA ALA A 314 1.38 -31.68 -14.12
C ALA A 314 1.13 -32.79 -15.16
N ARG A 315 0.07 -33.58 -14.99
CA ARG A 315 -0.33 -34.60 -15.97
C ARG A 315 -0.88 -34.02 -17.29
N ARG A 316 -1.51 -32.86 -17.28
CA ARG A 316 -1.97 -32.16 -18.49
C ARG A 316 -0.77 -31.61 -19.28
N HIS A 317 0.19 -30.96 -18.62
CA HIS A 317 1.40 -30.48 -19.27
C HIS A 317 2.25 -31.62 -19.85
N ALA A 318 2.37 -32.76 -19.16
CA ALA A 318 3.10 -33.92 -19.69
C ALA A 318 2.49 -34.54 -20.96
N ARG A 319 1.17 -34.37 -21.19
CA ARG A 319 0.49 -34.83 -22.40
C ARG A 319 0.63 -33.84 -23.58
N GLU A 320 0.79 -32.55 -23.32
CA GLU A 320 1.03 -31.54 -24.38
C GLU A 320 2.41 -31.62 -25.02
N PHE A 321 3.40 -32.19 -24.32
CA PHE A 321 4.77 -32.38 -24.83
C PHE A 321 5.04 -33.78 -25.38
N ALA A 322 4.03 -34.65 -25.48
CA ALA A 322 4.17 -36.05 -25.99
C ALA A 322 3.45 -36.26 -27.34
N LEU A 323 3.18 -35.19 -28.11
CA LEU A 323 2.66 -35.25 -29.50
C LEU A 323 3.65 -34.63 -30.47
#